data_79ecbd43f126afe8c3be73d17ca68623
#
_entry.id   79ecbd43f126afe8c3be73d17ca68623
#
_cell.length_a   1.000
_cell.length_b   1.000
_cell.length_c   1.000
_cell.angle_alpha   90.00
_cell.angle_beta   90.00
_cell.angle_gamma   90.00
#
_symmetry.space_group_name_H-M   'P 1'
#
loop_
_entity.id
_entity.type
_entity.pdbx_description
1 polymer ?
#
loop_
_entity_poly.entity_id
_entity_poly.type
_entity_poly.pdbx_seq_one_letter_code
_entity_poly.pdbx_strand_id
1 'polypeptide(L)'
;MKFRNVRMFAGALVLTAGLLPAGTGVNPQTMLPQNVPMTAQEKKNLDFVLDWWREVIYAGHLELAPKYQAENYIQHNPSVPTGRAGFVEFFKKFAKPMNPIPATMPNMPVVAGAKGDFVWLIFEEEKKHPSMPGKTYYNDSLEVLRIENGKVQEHWDSQMKMPGSGKVVTGVSPKPPMQWNTGKLSKEEEQTLALAKSEFKDMLQYAHLEIADKTMDPGYIQHNANIPTGRAAFKDYMGKIPGRMAKDAKPIQEAWITPPDLILVNGPYCLMMTNRKAKDPDDPTREYTWDHFNVIRVENGLIREHWDDFIVK
;
A
#
# COMPACT_ATOMS: atom_id res chain seq x y z
N MET A 1 27.62 -9.99 -28.13
CA MET A 1 26.92 -10.03 -26.84
C MET A 1 25.70 -9.13 -26.95
N LYS A 2 24.49 -9.72 -27.11
CA LYS A 2 23.26 -8.93 -27.32
C LYS A 2 22.68 -8.57 -25.96
N PHE A 3 22.70 -7.29 -25.63
CA PHE A 3 21.98 -6.78 -24.46
C PHE A 3 20.47 -6.91 -24.69
N ARG A 4 19.83 -7.77 -23.90
CA ARG A 4 18.38 -7.86 -23.81
C ARG A 4 17.89 -6.64 -23.02
N ASN A 5 17.08 -5.80 -23.69
CA ASN A 5 16.40 -4.67 -23.08
C ASN A 5 15.54 -5.15 -21.90
N VAL A 6 16.01 -4.91 -20.70
CA VAL A 6 15.19 -4.98 -19.48
C VAL A 6 14.43 -3.67 -19.42
N ARG A 7 13.15 -3.71 -19.74
CA ARG A 7 12.25 -2.56 -19.52
C ARG A 7 12.09 -2.38 -18.02
N MET A 8 12.67 -1.32 -17.49
CA MET A 8 12.44 -0.86 -16.13
C MET A 8 11.00 -0.33 -16.02
N PHE A 9 10.23 -0.94 -15.15
CA PHE A 9 8.96 -0.38 -14.73
C PHE A 9 9.19 0.35 -13.40
N ALA A 10 9.40 1.67 -13.46
CA ALA A 10 8.85 2.50 -12.42
C ALA A 10 7.32 2.26 -12.50
N GLY A 11 6.60 2.11 -11.41
CA GLY A 11 5.16 1.90 -11.40
C GLY A 11 4.37 3.07 -12.00
N ALA A 12 4.78 3.51 -13.18
CA ALA A 12 4.14 4.47 -14.03
C ALA A 12 3.56 3.69 -15.22
N LEU A 13 2.27 3.54 -15.17
CA LEU A 13 1.32 3.14 -16.19
C LEU A 13 1.80 3.31 -17.63
N VAL A 14 1.84 2.22 -18.36
CA VAL A 14 1.70 2.23 -19.82
C VAL A 14 0.40 1.54 -20.18
N LEU A 15 -0.58 2.34 -20.57
CA LEU A 15 -1.87 1.87 -21.11
C LEU A 15 -1.69 1.32 -22.53
N THR A 16 -2.15 0.09 -22.72
CA THR A 16 -2.65 -0.36 -24.03
C THR A 16 -4.12 -0.71 -23.86
N ALA A 17 -4.99 0.05 -24.51
CA ALA A 17 -6.41 -0.29 -24.62
C ALA A 17 -6.53 -1.55 -25.49
N GLY A 18 -6.89 -2.67 -24.87
CA GLY A 18 -7.18 -3.93 -25.54
C GLY A 18 -8.38 -4.59 -24.87
N LEU A 19 -9.36 -4.97 -25.68
CA LEU A 19 -10.58 -5.70 -25.31
C LEU A 19 -10.25 -7.00 -24.56
N LEU A 20 -10.91 -7.20 -23.42
CA LEU A 20 -10.74 -8.31 -22.50
C LEU A 20 -11.46 -9.59 -22.97
N PRO A 21 -10.85 -10.77 -22.85
CA PRO A 21 -11.58 -12.01 -22.67
C PRO A 21 -11.66 -12.37 -21.16
N ALA A 22 -12.83 -12.88 -20.75
CA ALA A 22 -13.14 -13.28 -19.39
C ALA A 22 -12.16 -14.35 -18.86
N GLY A 23 -11.35 -13.98 -17.86
CA GLY A 23 -10.58 -14.89 -17.04
C GLY A 23 -11.21 -15.01 -15.65
N THR A 24 -11.14 -16.19 -15.06
CA THR A 24 -11.67 -16.52 -13.73
C THR A 24 -10.80 -15.93 -12.60
N GLY A 25 -10.58 -14.63 -12.64
CA GLY A 25 -10.12 -13.82 -11.52
C GLY A 25 -11.34 -13.20 -10.85
N VAL A 26 -11.28 -12.97 -9.56
CA VAL A 26 -12.28 -12.15 -8.88
C VAL A 26 -12.41 -10.87 -9.71
N ASN A 27 -13.60 -10.68 -10.30
CA ASN A 27 -13.91 -9.48 -11.04
C ASN A 27 -13.70 -8.33 -10.05
N PRO A 28 -12.74 -7.42 -10.24
CA PRO A 28 -12.72 -6.21 -9.45
C PRO A 28 -14.02 -5.52 -9.85
N GLN A 29 -15.05 -5.70 -9.03
CA GLN A 29 -16.13 -4.75 -9.05
C GLN A 29 -15.40 -3.43 -8.90
N THR A 30 -15.52 -2.58 -9.89
CA THR A 30 -15.17 -1.17 -9.83
C THR A 30 -15.81 -0.67 -8.54
N MET A 31 -15.07 -0.81 -7.44
CA MET A 31 -15.51 -0.28 -6.18
C MET A 31 -15.41 1.22 -6.39
N LEU A 32 -16.57 1.82 -6.63
CA LEU A 32 -16.74 3.26 -6.47
C LEU A 32 -15.99 3.61 -5.18
N PRO A 33 -15.24 4.73 -5.14
CA PRO A 33 -14.51 5.13 -3.95
C PRO A 33 -15.46 4.98 -2.78
N GLN A 34 -15.21 3.96 -1.96
CA GLN A 34 -16.11 3.62 -0.87
C GLN A 34 -16.14 4.84 0.02
N ASN A 35 -17.32 5.23 0.50
CA ASN A 35 -17.51 6.42 1.33
C ASN A 35 -16.69 6.29 2.63
N VAL A 36 -15.38 6.53 2.51
CA VAL A 36 -14.51 6.64 3.67
C VAL A 36 -14.91 7.93 4.39
N PRO A 37 -15.29 7.86 5.67
CA PRO A 37 -15.68 9.05 6.41
C PRO A 37 -14.53 10.05 6.45
N MET A 38 -14.78 11.29 6.04
CA MET A 38 -13.78 12.36 6.03
C MET A 38 -14.42 13.68 6.44
N THR A 39 -13.67 14.49 7.18
CA THR A 39 -13.97 15.90 7.38
C THR A 39 -13.75 16.69 6.09
N ALA A 40 -14.23 17.92 6.02
CA ALA A 40 -14.01 18.81 4.86
C ALA A 40 -12.51 19.05 4.60
N GLN A 41 -11.69 19.13 5.66
CA GLN A 41 -10.24 19.31 5.51
C GLN A 41 -9.56 18.05 5.00
N GLU A 42 -9.93 16.87 5.50
CA GLU A 42 -9.41 15.58 5.03
C GLU A 42 -9.76 15.35 3.56
N LYS A 43 -11.02 15.65 3.17
CA LYS A 43 -11.40 15.61 1.75
C LYS A 43 -10.56 16.56 0.89
N LYS A 44 -10.30 17.79 1.35
CA LYS A 44 -9.43 18.73 0.65
C LYS A 44 -8.00 18.19 0.51
N ASN A 45 -7.47 17.54 1.55
CA ASN A 45 -6.15 16.90 1.49
C ASN A 45 -6.13 15.77 0.47
N LEU A 46 -7.18 14.93 0.41
CA LEU A 46 -7.32 13.87 -0.58
C LEU A 46 -7.37 14.45 -2.01
N ASP A 47 -8.23 15.42 -2.26
CA ASP A 47 -8.36 16.07 -3.58
C ASP A 47 -7.00 16.66 -4.02
N PHE A 48 -6.26 17.30 -3.10
CA PHE A 48 -4.94 17.85 -3.35
C PHE A 48 -3.91 16.78 -3.74
N VAL A 49 -3.92 15.63 -3.08
CA VAL A 49 -3.03 14.51 -3.41
C VAL A 49 -3.40 13.88 -4.75
N LEU A 50 -4.70 13.73 -5.04
CA LEU A 50 -5.16 13.20 -6.33
C LEU A 50 -4.79 14.14 -7.49
N ASP A 51 -4.86 15.47 -7.28
CA ASP A 51 -4.38 16.45 -8.25
C ASP A 51 -2.85 16.36 -8.45
N TRP A 52 -2.08 16.24 -7.36
CA TRP A 52 -0.65 16.02 -7.46
C TRP A 52 -0.32 14.75 -8.25
N TRP A 53 -1.04 13.65 -7.96
CA TRP A 53 -0.86 12.38 -8.67
C TRP A 53 -1.15 12.54 -10.17
N ARG A 54 -2.25 13.22 -10.49
CA ARG A 54 -2.68 13.45 -11.88
C ARG A 54 -1.73 14.36 -12.64
N GLU A 55 -1.34 15.50 -12.04
CA GLU A 55 -0.55 16.51 -12.75
C GLU A 55 0.94 16.17 -12.80
N VAL A 56 1.51 15.71 -11.69
CA VAL A 56 2.97 15.52 -11.58
C VAL A 56 3.37 14.10 -11.94
N ILE A 57 2.68 13.08 -11.39
CA ILE A 57 3.07 11.68 -11.58
C ILE A 57 2.56 11.17 -12.93
N TYR A 58 1.24 11.27 -13.16
CA TYR A 58 0.61 10.71 -14.35
C TYR A 58 0.89 11.54 -15.60
N ALA A 59 0.59 12.84 -15.56
CA ALA A 59 0.80 13.73 -16.70
C ALA A 59 2.26 14.17 -16.89
N GLY A 60 3.17 13.85 -15.95
CA GLY A 60 4.61 14.06 -16.08
C GLY A 60 5.07 15.53 -15.97
N HIS A 61 4.25 16.40 -15.38
CA HIS A 61 4.56 17.83 -15.22
C HIS A 61 5.40 18.08 -13.95
N LEU A 62 6.66 17.66 -13.98
CA LEU A 62 7.58 17.77 -12.83
C LEU A 62 7.86 19.20 -12.40
N GLU A 63 7.70 20.18 -13.28
CA GLU A 63 7.80 21.61 -12.98
C GLU A 63 6.72 22.08 -11.99
N LEU A 64 5.63 21.30 -11.85
CA LEU A 64 4.59 21.56 -10.86
C LEU A 64 4.91 20.99 -9.47
N ALA A 65 5.98 20.22 -9.30
CA ALA A 65 6.36 19.69 -8.00
C ALA A 65 6.45 20.75 -6.88
N PRO A 66 6.94 21.99 -7.11
CA PRO A 66 6.92 23.04 -6.09
C PRO A 66 5.52 23.47 -5.62
N LYS A 67 4.48 23.28 -6.45
CA LYS A 67 3.07 23.53 -6.07
C LYS A 67 2.63 22.55 -4.99
N TYR A 68 3.11 21.31 -5.04
CA TYR A 68 2.60 20.19 -4.24
C TYR A 68 3.52 19.76 -3.11
N GLN A 69 4.83 19.72 -3.34
CA GLN A 69 5.81 19.14 -2.41
C GLN A 69 6.57 20.21 -1.64
N ALA A 70 6.87 19.95 -0.37
CA ALA A 70 7.82 20.73 0.39
C ALA A 70 9.22 20.62 -0.23
N GLU A 71 10.09 21.60 0.02
CA GLU A 71 11.46 21.58 -0.49
C GLU A 71 12.25 20.41 0.12
N ASN A 72 12.09 20.22 1.42
CA ASN A 72 12.68 19.15 2.21
C ASN A 72 11.80 17.90 2.30
N TYR A 73 10.97 17.65 1.28
CA TYR A 73 10.12 16.47 1.15
C TYR A 73 10.89 15.18 1.46
N ILE A 74 10.32 14.34 2.31
CA ILE A 74 10.90 13.07 2.72
C ILE A 74 10.27 11.94 1.93
N GLN A 75 11.11 11.17 1.23
CA GLN A 75 10.70 9.99 0.48
C GLN A 75 11.21 8.73 1.17
N HIS A 76 10.30 7.78 1.42
CA HIS A 76 10.61 6.51 2.06
C HIS A 76 10.84 5.36 1.06
N ASN A 77 10.52 5.55 -0.22
CA ASN A 77 10.84 4.58 -1.27
C ASN A 77 12.36 4.37 -1.39
N PRO A 78 12.85 3.12 -1.32
CA PRO A 78 14.29 2.84 -1.34
C PRO A 78 14.98 3.13 -2.68
N SER A 79 14.22 3.40 -3.74
CA SER A 79 14.74 3.73 -5.08
C SER A 79 14.71 5.23 -5.40
N VAL A 80 13.96 6.03 -4.64
CA VAL A 80 13.71 7.44 -4.95
C VAL A 80 14.42 8.34 -3.93
N PRO A 81 15.28 9.27 -4.35
CA PRO A 81 15.99 10.17 -3.44
C PRO A 81 15.03 11.09 -2.66
N THR A 82 15.37 11.34 -1.41
CA THR A 82 14.72 12.35 -0.55
C THR A 82 14.96 13.76 -1.06
N GLY A 83 14.03 14.67 -0.75
CA GLY A 83 14.01 16.05 -1.20
C GLY A 83 13.30 16.22 -2.55
N ARG A 84 12.56 17.33 -2.69
CA ARG A 84 11.84 17.65 -3.94
C ARG A 84 12.77 17.63 -5.17
N ALA A 85 13.99 18.15 -5.03
CA ALA A 85 14.96 18.13 -6.12
C ALA A 85 15.36 16.70 -6.50
N GLY A 86 15.58 15.81 -5.52
CA GLY A 86 15.89 14.40 -5.73
C GLY A 86 14.74 13.66 -6.42
N PHE A 87 13.51 13.91 -5.99
CA PHE A 87 12.31 13.39 -6.63
C PHE A 87 12.23 13.82 -8.11
N VAL A 88 12.36 15.11 -8.40
CA VAL A 88 12.28 15.64 -9.77
C VAL A 88 13.38 15.03 -10.66
N GLU A 89 14.61 14.95 -10.17
CA GLU A 89 15.73 14.38 -10.95
C GLU A 89 15.53 12.87 -11.22
N PHE A 90 14.97 12.14 -10.26
CA PHE A 90 14.66 10.73 -10.45
C PHE A 90 13.58 10.54 -11.53
N PHE A 91 12.45 11.23 -11.40
CA PHE A 91 11.31 11.05 -12.31
C PHE A 91 11.55 11.67 -13.70
N LYS A 92 12.44 12.64 -13.85
CA LYS A 92 12.83 13.23 -15.13
C LYS A 92 13.28 12.19 -16.18
N LYS A 93 13.78 11.05 -15.72
CA LYS A 93 14.19 9.93 -16.60
C LYS A 93 13.01 9.24 -17.27
N PHE A 94 11.81 9.36 -16.72
CA PHE A 94 10.61 8.64 -17.13
C PHE A 94 9.48 9.56 -17.57
N ALA A 95 9.44 10.78 -17.04
CA ALA A 95 8.37 11.75 -17.30
C ALA A 95 8.29 12.14 -18.76
N LYS A 96 7.06 12.13 -19.28
CA LYS A 96 6.72 12.63 -20.63
C LYS A 96 5.52 13.55 -20.46
N PRO A 97 5.72 14.88 -20.40
CA PRO A 97 4.63 15.82 -20.17
C PRO A 97 3.50 15.68 -21.19
N MET A 98 2.28 15.52 -20.69
CA MET A 98 1.06 15.44 -21.49
C MET A 98 0.43 16.83 -21.61
N ASN A 99 0.23 17.33 -22.82
CA ASN A 99 -0.39 18.63 -23.08
C ASN A 99 -1.62 18.48 -23.98
N PRO A 100 -2.82 18.91 -23.53
CA PRO A 100 -3.10 19.45 -22.19
C PRO A 100 -3.02 18.40 -21.09
N ILE A 101 -2.88 18.82 -19.83
CA ILE A 101 -3.00 17.92 -18.68
C ILE A 101 -4.39 17.26 -18.70
N PRO A 102 -4.49 15.92 -18.67
CA PRO A 102 -5.76 15.22 -18.68
C PRO A 102 -6.63 15.59 -17.46
N ALA A 103 -7.94 15.72 -17.69
CA ALA A 103 -8.89 16.03 -16.62
C ALA A 103 -9.02 14.87 -15.58
N THR A 104 -8.77 13.64 -16.04
CA THR A 104 -8.86 12.41 -15.21
C THR A 104 -7.66 11.50 -15.48
N MET A 105 -7.39 10.61 -14.54
CA MET A 105 -6.44 9.50 -14.70
C MET A 105 -7.20 8.23 -15.06
N PRO A 106 -6.68 7.38 -15.95
CA PRO A 106 -7.31 6.09 -16.26
C PRO A 106 -7.18 5.09 -15.11
N ASN A 107 -6.16 5.23 -14.28
CA ASN A 107 -5.93 4.38 -13.11
C ASN A 107 -6.15 5.21 -11.84
N MET A 108 -7.40 5.25 -11.41
CA MET A 108 -7.77 5.84 -10.13
C MET A 108 -7.51 4.82 -9.01
N PRO A 109 -7.22 5.26 -7.78
CA PRO A 109 -7.14 4.33 -6.65
C PRO A 109 -8.48 3.61 -6.48
N VAL A 110 -8.43 2.31 -6.20
CA VAL A 110 -9.62 1.48 -5.90
C VAL A 110 -10.20 1.80 -4.54
N VAL A 111 -9.34 2.23 -3.60
CA VAL A 111 -9.73 2.79 -2.30
C VAL A 111 -8.87 4.02 -2.04
N ALA A 112 -9.48 5.05 -1.50
CA ALA A 112 -8.78 6.27 -1.10
C ALA A 112 -9.43 6.89 0.14
N GLY A 113 -8.62 7.40 1.05
CA GLY A 113 -9.09 8.06 2.25
C GLY A 113 -8.10 9.09 2.79
N ALA A 114 -8.57 9.85 3.76
CA ALA A 114 -7.72 10.75 4.53
C ALA A 114 -8.15 10.77 6.00
N LYS A 115 -7.17 10.85 6.90
CA LYS A 115 -7.38 10.93 8.34
C LYS A 115 -6.35 11.88 8.94
N GLY A 116 -6.84 12.99 9.51
CA GLY A 116 -5.96 14.05 10.00
C GLY A 116 -5.09 14.61 8.87
N ASP A 117 -3.78 14.54 9.07
CA ASP A 117 -2.79 15.04 8.10
C ASP A 117 -2.38 13.98 7.06
N PHE A 118 -2.95 12.78 7.12
CA PHE A 118 -2.58 11.66 6.24
C PHE A 118 -3.61 11.44 5.14
N VAL A 119 -3.12 11.21 3.93
CA VAL A 119 -3.88 10.67 2.79
C VAL A 119 -3.31 9.30 2.46
N TRP A 120 -4.17 8.35 2.18
CA TRP A 120 -3.78 7.00 1.79
C TRP A 120 -4.56 6.53 0.57
N LEU A 121 -3.88 5.80 -0.31
CA LEU A 121 -4.40 5.33 -1.59
C LEU A 121 -4.05 3.85 -1.76
N ILE A 122 -4.97 3.08 -2.33
CA ILE A 122 -4.72 1.73 -2.83
C ILE A 122 -4.97 1.75 -4.33
N PHE A 123 -3.95 1.38 -5.10
CA PHE A 123 -4.05 1.14 -6.54
C PHE A 123 -3.97 -0.35 -6.80
N GLU A 124 -4.73 -0.84 -7.77
CA GLU A 124 -4.59 -2.19 -8.30
C GLU A 124 -4.01 -2.14 -9.71
N GLU A 125 -3.04 -3.00 -9.98
CA GLU A 125 -2.42 -3.14 -11.29
C GLU A 125 -2.52 -4.60 -11.76
N GLU A 126 -3.05 -4.81 -12.96
CA GLU A 126 -3.04 -6.12 -13.58
C GLU A 126 -1.63 -6.48 -14.06
N LYS A 127 -1.08 -7.58 -13.57
CA LYS A 127 0.24 -8.10 -13.92
C LYS A 127 0.15 -9.48 -14.55
N LYS A 128 1.10 -9.79 -15.44
CA LYS A 128 1.25 -11.15 -15.97
C LYS A 128 1.75 -12.07 -14.87
N HIS A 129 1.12 -13.24 -14.74
CA HIS A 129 1.55 -14.26 -13.78
C HIS A 129 2.94 -14.78 -14.16
N PRO A 130 3.93 -14.79 -13.25
CA PRO A 130 5.32 -15.12 -13.59
C PRO A 130 5.52 -16.59 -14.01
N SER A 131 4.74 -17.50 -13.42
CA SER A 131 4.87 -18.96 -13.62
C SER A 131 3.71 -19.59 -14.42
N MET A 132 2.67 -18.84 -14.79
CA MET A 132 1.52 -19.32 -15.55
C MET A 132 1.32 -18.49 -16.83
N PRO A 133 1.87 -18.92 -17.99
CA PRO A 133 1.73 -18.18 -19.24
C PRO A 133 0.26 -17.94 -19.63
N GLY A 134 -0.04 -16.70 -20.01
CA GLY A 134 -1.38 -16.27 -20.40
C GLY A 134 -2.35 -15.99 -19.24
N LYS A 135 -1.92 -16.19 -18.00
CA LYS A 135 -2.67 -15.76 -16.81
C LYS A 135 -2.18 -14.40 -16.32
N THR A 136 -3.09 -13.66 -15.70
CA THR A 136 -2.83 -12.41 -15.02
C THR A 136 -3.29 -12.49 -13.56
N TYR A 137 -2.80 -11.56 -12.75
CA TYR A 137 -3.25 -11.34 -11.38
C TYR A 137 -3.23 -9.84 -11.09
N TYR A 138 -3.99 -9.42 -10.09
CA TYR A 138 -3.94 -8.05 -9.60
C TYR A 138 -2.92 -7.94 -8.47
N ASN A 139 -2.16 -6.85 -8.49
CA ASN A 139 -1.20 -6.51 -7.45
C ASN A 139 -1.56 -5.14 -6.89
N ASP A 140 -1.58 -5.06 -5.58
CA ASP A 140 -1.85 -3.81 -4.88
C ASP A 140 -0.58 -2.97 -4.75
N SER A 141 -0.73 -1.66 -4.90
CA SER A 141 0.26 -0.66 -4.54
C SER A 141 -0.38 0.29 -3.54
N LEU A 142 0.27 0.44 -2.40
CA LEU A 142 -0.22 1.27 -1.31
C LEU A 142 0.66 2.50 -1.16
N GLU A 143 0.01 3.64 -1.00
CA GLU A 143 0.63 4.96 -0.92
C GLU A 143 0.10 5.67 0.32
N VAL A 144 0.97 6.27 1.11
CA VAL A 144 0.60 7.13 2.24
C VAL A 144 1.38 8.42 2.15
N LEU A 145 0.67 9.53 2.28
CA LEU A 145 1.25 10.87 2.20
C LEU A 145 0.86 11.68 3.42
N ARG A 146 1.81 12.42 3.99
CA ARG A 146 1.53 13.39 5.06
C ARG A 146 1.51 14.79 4.50
N ILE A 147 0.42 15.50 4.80
CA ILE A 147 0.15 16.86 4.33
C ILE A 147 0.29 17.84 5.51
N GLU A 148 1.13 18.83 5.34
CA GLU A 148 1.29 19.90 6.32
C GLU A 148 1.56 21.23 5.60
N ASN A 149 0.94 22.31 6.05
CA ASN A 149 1.05 23.63 5.43
C ASN A 149 0.72 23.63 3.92
N GLY A 150 -0.26 22.83 3.51
CA GLY A 150 -0.69 22.70 2.11
C GLY A 150 0.36 22.07 1.17
N LYS A 151 1.27 21.27 1.71
CA LYS A 151 2.30 20.56 0.96
C LYS A 151 2.42 19.11 1.41
N VAL A 152 2.79 18.23 0.49
CA VAL A 152 3.27 16.89 0.81
C VAL A 152 4.64 17.02 1.49
N GLN A 153 4.72 16.60 2.74
CA GLN A 153 5.94 16.60 3.54
C GLN A 153 6.66 15.27 3.49
N GLU A 154 5.88 14.17 3.47
CA GLU A 154 6.42 12.81 3.47
C GLU A 154 5.56 11.90 2.61
N HIS A 155 6.21 10.87 2.07
CA HIS A 155 5.58 9.86 1.24
C HIS A 155 6.18 8.49 1.53
N TRP A 156 5.33 7.54 1.85
CA TRP A 156 5.61 6.12 1.97
C TRP A 156 4.90 5.37 0.87
N ASP A 157 5.55 4.39 0.31
CA ASP A 157 4.96 3.48 -0.66
C ASP A 157 5.42 2.04 -0.42
N SER A 158 4.71 1.09 -0.99
CA SER A 158 4.98 -0.34 -0.83
C SER A 158 6.04 -0.89 -1.79
N GLN A 159 6.82 -0.03 -2.43
CA GLN A 159 7.76 -0.46 -3.45
C GLN A 159 9.07 -0.97 -2.85
N MET A 160 9.49 -2.14 -3.29
CA MET A 160 10.85 -2.64 -3.04
C MET A 160 11.86 -1.90 -3.92
N LYS A 161 13.13 -1.91 -3.51
CA LYS A 161 14.21 -1.30 -4.29
C LYS A 161 14.30 -1.91 -5.69
N MET A 162 14.27 -1.05 -6.69
CA MET A 162 14.43 -1.45 -8.09
C MET A 162 15.91 -1.75 -8.39
N PRO A 163 16.22 -2.86 -9.09
CA PRO A 163 17.56 -3.12 -9.60
C PRO A 163 18.05 -1.97 -10.49
N GLY A 164 19.30 -1.53 -10.29
CA GLY A 164 19.91 -0.45 -11.06
C GLY A 164 19.48 0.95 -10.65
N SER A 165 18.67 1.11 -9.60
CA SER A 165 18.24 2.45 -9.13
C SER A 165 19.33 3.24 -8.40
N GLY A 166 20.48 2.61 -8.12
CA GLY A 166 21.62 3.26 -7.47
C GLY A 166 21.65 3.08 -5.95
N LYS A 167 22.04 4.12 -5.23
CA LYS A 167 22.17 4.05 -3.77
C LYS A 167 20.87 3.64 -3.12
N VAL A 168 20.96 2.72 -2.15
CA VAL A 168 19.90 2.51 -1.19
C VAL A 168 19.67 3.83 -0.48
N VAL A 169 18.54 4.46 -0.76
CA VAL A 169 18.01 5.45 0.16
C VAL A 169 17.56 4.62 1.36
N THR A 170 18.36 4.58 2.42
CA THR A 170 17.90 4.05 3.68
C THR A 170 16.71 4.91 4.05
N GLY A 171 15.52 4.36 3.90
CA GLY A 171 14.31 5.03 4.32
C GLY A 171 14.56 5.55 5.72
N VAL A 172 14.35 6.84 5.93
CA VAL A 172 14.32 7.36 7.29
C VAL A 172 13.08 6.72 7.87
N SER A 173 13.29 5.57 8.53
CA SER A 173 12.24 4.99 9.36
C SER A 173 11.69 6.13 10.22
N PRO A 174 10.41 6.40 10.21
CA PRO A 174 9.87 7.44 11.06
C PRO A 174 10.39 7.17 12.46
N LYS A 175 11.14 8.11 13.00
CA LYS A 175 11.64 7.97 14.38
C LYS A 175 10.42 7.73 15.27
N PRO A 176 10.34 6.61 15.98
CA PRO A 176 9.22 6.35 16.87
C PRO A 176 9.21 7.39 17.98
N PRO A 177 8.04 7.73 18.51
CA PRO A 177 6.79 7.75 17.75
C PRO A 177 6.60 9.14 17.18
N MET A 178 6.62 9.30 15.90
CA MET A 178 5.94 10.47 15.36
C MET A 178 4.52 10.39 15.88
N GLN A 179 4.09 11.42 16.58
CA GLN A 179 2.68 11.54 16.94
C GLN A 179 1.93 11.82 15.65
N TRP A 180 1.43 10.73 15.08
CA TRP A 180 0.60 10.82 13.90
C TRP A 180 -0.66 11.57 14.28
N ASN A 181 -0.88 12.74 13.70
CA ASN A 181 -2.09 13.51 13.95
C ASN A 181 -3.26 12.86 13.21
N THR A 182 -3.78 11.80 13.76
CA THR A 182 -4.97 11.09 13.25
C THR A 182 -6.23 11.47 14.01
N GLY A 183 -6.11 12.34 15.01
CA GLY A 183 -7.23 12.72 15.87
C GLY A 183 -7.67 11.60 16.83
N LYS A 184 -8.75 11.86 17.55
CA LYS A 184 -9.39 10.87 18.43
C LYS A 184 -10.21 9.90 17.59
N LEU A 185 -10.09 8.60 17.88
CA LEU A 185 -10.90 7.58 17.25
C LEU A 185 -12.37 7.68 17.69
N SER A 186 -13.28 7.46 16.75
CA SER A 186 -14.68 7.20 17.02
C SER A 186 -14.87 5.79 17.58
N LYS A 187 -16.07 5.48 18.10
CA LYS A 187 -16.38 4.11 18.53
C LYS A 187 -16.26 3.07 17.43
N GLU A 188 -16.65 3.43 16.21
CA GLU A 188 -16.49 2.58 15.03
C GLU A 188 -15.02 2.32 14.73
N GLU A 189 -14.21 3.37 14.76
CA GLU A 189 -12.76 3.25 14.54
C GLU A 189 -12.05 2.46 15.64
N GLU A 190 -12.49 2.57 16.91
CA GLU A 190 -12.00 1.72 18.00
C GLU A 190 -12.31 0.24 17.75
N GLN A 191 -13.49 -0.09 17.23
CA GLN A 191 -13.86 -1.45 16.83
C GLN A 191 -13.03 -1.94 15.64
N THR A 192 -12.87 -1.10 14.63
CA THR A 192 -12.01 -1.40 13.46
C THR A 192 -10.58 -1.71 13.90
N LEU A 193 -10.02 -0.88 14.80
CA LEU A 193 -8.69 -1.11 15.34
C LEU A 193 -8.60 -2.41 16.16
N ALA A 194 -9.62 -2.72 16.94
CA ALA A 194 -9.65 -3.97 17.71
C ALA A 194 -9.66 -5.21 16.80
N LEU A 195 -10.43 -5.17 15.72
CA LEU A 195 -10.47 -6.24 14.71
C LEU A 195 -9.15 -6.36 13.96
N ALA A 196 -8.53 -5.24 13.56
CA ALA A 196 -7.20 -5.24 12.96
C ALA A 196 -6.14 -5.85 13.89
N LYS A 197 -6.16 -5.51 15.19
CA LYS A 197 -5.29 -6.14 16.19
C LYS A 197 -5.56 -7.63 16.31
N SER A 198 -6.81 -8.06 16.26
CA SER A 198 -7.14 -9.49 16.33
C SER A 198 -6.54 -10.27 15.16
N GLU A 199 -6.54 -9.71 13.94
CA GLU A 199 -5.91 -10.36 12.80
C GLU A 199 -4.38 -10.29 12.87
N PHE A 200 -3.81 -9.08 12.85
CA PHE A 200 -2.36 -8.92 12.68
C PHE A 200 -1.56 -9.31 13.92
N LYS A 201 -2.08 -9.10 15.12
CA LYS A 201 -1.42 -9.47 16.37
C LYS A 201 -1.79 -10.89 16.82
N ASP A 202 -3.07 -11.10 17.09
CA ASP A 202 -3.49 -12.33 17.81
C ASP A 202 -3.47 -13.55 16.87
N MET A 203 -4.03 -13.44 15.66
CA MET A 203 -4.02 -14.55 14.71
C MET A 203 -2.64 -14.77 14.07
N LEU A 204 -1.97 -13.70 13.58
CA LEU A 204 -0.78 -13.87 12.76
C LEU A 204 0.53 -13.88 13.56
N GLN A 205 0.65 -13.13 14.66
CA GLN A 205 1.88 -13.13 15.47
C GLN A 205 1.83 -14.11 16.65
N TYR A 206 0.66 -14.28 17.27
CA TYR A 206 0.46 -15.23 18.37
C TYR A 206 -0.07 -16.59 17.92
N ALA A 207 -0.37 -16.77 16.63
CA ALA A 207 -0.82 -18.01 15.98
C ALA A 207 -2.19 -18.53 16.44
N HIS A 208 -3.14 -17.64 16.75
CA HIS A 208 -4.49 -17.96 17.18
C HIS A 208 -5.51 -17.86 16.03
N LEU A 209 -5.33 -18.68 14.99
CA LEU A 209 -6.18 -18.63 13.78
C LEU A 209 -7.66 -18.98 14.04
N GLU A 210 -8.01 -19.61 15.17
CA GLU A 210 -9.38 -19.86 15.59
C GLU A 210 -10.18 -18.58 15.85
N ILE A 211 -9.51 -17.47 16.15
CA ILE A 211 -10.13 -16.15 16.36
C ILE A 211 -10.87 -15.70 15.10
N ALA A 212 -10.40 -16.07 13.91
CA ALA A 212 -11.04 -15.74 12.65
C ALA A 212 -12.50 -16.18 12.58
N ASP A 213 -12.89 -17.25 13.27
CA ASP A 213 -14.29 -17.74 13.27
C ASP A 213 -15.26 -16.72 13.86
N LYS A 214 -14.78 -15.80 14.70
CA LYS A 214 -15.58 -14.78 15.40
C LYS A 214 -15.39 -13.38 14.83
N THR A 215 -14.25 -13.12 14.17
CA THR A 215 -13.83 -11.77 13.78
C THR A 215 -13.78 -11.54 12.28
N MET A 216 -13.82 -12.61 11.49
CA MET A 216 -13.71 -12.52 10.03
C MET A 216 -15.00 -13.02 9.36
N ASP A 217 -15.44 -12.31 8.33
CA ASP A 217 -16.62 -12.69 7.53
C ASP A 217 -16.36 -14.05 6.83
N PRO A 218 -17.33 -14.97 6.77
CA PRO A 218 -17.19 -16.22 6.03
C PRO A 218 -16.80 -16.02 4.58
N GLY A 219 -17.30 -14.95 3.94
CA GLY A 219 -16.97 -14.56 2.57
C GLY A 219 -15.81 -13.54 2.49
N TYR A 220 -14.91 -13.52 3.47
CA TYR A 220 -13.72 -12.66 3.49
C TYR A 220 -13.00 -12.62 2.15
N ILE A 221 -12.67 -11.43 1.67
CA ILE A 221 -12.01 -11.19 0.39
C ILE A 221 -10.54 -10.86 0.66
N GLN A 222 -9.65 -11.65 0.08
CA GLN A 222 -8.21 -11.41 0.09
C GLN A 222 -7.76 -10.89 -1.27
N HIS A 223 -7.13 -9.72 -1.30
CA HIS A 223 -6.62 -9.10 -2.54
C HIS A 223 -5.18 -9.56 -2.87
N ASN A 224 -4.45 -10.13 -1.90
CA ASN A 224 -3.16 -10.75 -2.18
C ASN A 224 -3.33 -12.05 -2.99
N ALA A 225 -2.85 -12.07 -4.22
CA ALA A 225 -2.99 -13.19 -5.13
C ALA A 225 -2.30 -14.50 -4.67
N ASN A 226 -1.44 -14.45 -3.63
CA ASN A 226 -0.80 -15.62 -3.04
C ASN A 226 -1.67 -16.30 -1.96
N ILE A 227 -2.72 -15.64 -1.47
CA ILE A 227 -3.54 -16.09 -0.35
C ILE A 227 -4.97 -16.29 -0.83
N PRO A 228 -5.60 -17.44 -0.59
CA PRO A 228 -6.94 -17.69 -1.10
C PRO A 228 -7.99 -16.87 -0.35
N THR A 229 -9.01 -16.41 -1.10
CA THR A 229 -10.22 -15.76 -0.59
C THR A 229 -11.11 -16.74 0.19
N GLY A 230 -11.83 -16.23 1.19
CA GLY A 230 -12.70 -16.96 2.09
C GLY A 230 -12.03 -17.31 3.42
N ARG A 231 -12.74 -17.07 4.53
CA ARG A 231 -12.23 -17.30 5.89
C ARG A 231 -11.64 -18.69 6.10
N ALA A 232 -12.34 -19.74 5.64
CA ALA A 232 -11.88 -21.12 5.79
C ALA A 232 -10.59 -21.38 5.02
N ALA A 233 -10.50 -20.87 3.79
CA ALA A 233 -9.33 -21.03 2.93
C ALA A 233 -8.14 -20.20 3.47
N PHE A 234 -8.38 -19.00 4.00
CA PHE A 234 -7.37 -18.21 4.68
C PHE A 234 -6.79 -18.94 5.89
N LYS A 235 -7.64 -19.51 6.77
CA LYS A 235 -7.21 -20.28 7.95
C LYS A 235 -6.38 -21.51 7.55
N ASP A 236 -6.82 -22.26 6.54
CA ASP A 236 -6.11 -23.43 6.03
C ASP A 236 -4.74 -23.04 5.46
N TYR A 237 -4.67 -21.97 4.69
CA TYR A 237 -3.42 -21.45 4.15
C TYR A 237 -2.45 -20.98 5.23
N MET A 238 -2.93 -20.09 6.13
CA MET A 238 -2.10 -19.52 7.21
C MET A 238 -1.64 -20.60 8.19
N GLY A 239 -2.48 -21.59 8.47
CA GLY A 239 -2.15 -22.71 9.35
C GLY A 239 -1.06 -23.65 8.85
N LYS A 240 -0.63 -23.52 7.60
CA LYS A 240 0.51 -24.25 7.01
C LYS A 240 1.82 -23.47 7.08
N ILE A 241 1.77 -22.18 7.42
CA ILE A 241 2.96 -21.32 7.49
C ILE A 241 3.67 -21.57 8.82
N PRO A 242 4.99 -21.87 8.83
CA PRO A 242 5.76 -21.99 10.06
C PRO A 242 5.64 -20.74 10.94
N GLY A 243 5.44 -20.95 12.24
CA GLY A 243 5.20 -19.88 13.20
C GLY A 243 3.73 -19.42 13.31
N ARG A 244 2.82 -19.96 12.46
CA ARG A 244 1.37 -19.69 12.49
C ARG A 244 0.52 -20.95 12.66
N MET A 245 1.15 -22.12 12.77
CA MET A 245 0.46 -23.38 13.01
C MET A 245 -0.12 -23.41 14.43
N ALA A 246 -1.16 -24.19 14.68
CA ALA A 246 -1.76 -24.33 16.01
C ALA A 246 -0.74 -24.72 17.10
N LYS A 247 0.28 -25.53 16.76
CA LYS A 247 1.38 -25.89 17.66
C LYS A 247 2.31 -24.73 18.02
N ASP A 248 2.29 -23.65 17.25
CA ASP A 248 3.14 -22.46 17.42
C ASP A 248 2.41 -21.38 18.25
N ALA A 249 1.15 -21.63 18.64
CA ALA A 249 0.32 -20.70 19.41
C ALA A 249 0.99 -20.35 20.75
N LYS A 250 1.06 -19.06 21.02
CA LYS A 250 1.64 -18.49 22.26
C LYS A 250 0.54 -17.78 23.04
N PRO A 251 0.61 -17.73 24.37
CA PRO A 251 -0.33 -16.93 25.15
C PRO A 251 -0.40 -15.50 24.61
N ILE A 252 -1.60 -15.04 24.26
CA ILE A 252 -1.81 -13.68 23.76
C ILE A 252 -1.40 -12.67 24.84
N GLN A 253 -0.56 -11.72 24.44
CA GLN A 253 -0.14 -10.61 25.27
C GLN A 253 -0.74 -9.29 24.74
N GLU A 254 -0.76 -8.26 25.57
CA GLU A 254 -1.14 -6.91 25.13
C GLU A 254 -0.14 -6.37 24.10
N ALA A 255 1.14 -6.63 24.32
CA ALA A 255 2.21 -6.22 23.43
C ALA A 255 2.19 -6.97 22.10
N TRP A 256 2.64 -6.30 21.03
CA TRP A 256 2.95 -6.92 19.74
C TRP A 256 4.29 -7.65 19.83
N ILE A 257 4.43 -8.77 19.11
CA ILE A 257 5.76 -9.40 18.90
C ILE A 257 6.57 -8.50 17.95
N THR A 258 5.94 -8.02 16.89
CA THR A 258 6.50 -7.03 15.96
C THR A 258 5.47 -5.91 15.82
N PRO A 259 5.65 -4.78 16.50
CA PRO A 259 4.72 -3.66 16.41
C PRO A 259 4.77 -3.04 15.01
N PRO A 260 3.64 -2.57 14.48
CA PRO A 260 3.64 -1.76 13.27
C PRO A 260 4.28 -0.39 13.55
N ASP A 261 4.93 0.16 12.53
CA ASP A 261 5.55 1.50 12.58
C ASP A 261 4.51 2.61 12.41
N LEU A 262 3.40 2.32 11.71
CA LEU A 262 2.25 3.21 11.54
C LEU A 262 0.95 2.41 11.67
N ILE A 263 -0.01 2.96 12.40
CA ILE A 263 -1.41 2.53 12.39
C ILE A 263 -2.29 3.73 12.06
N LEU A 264 -3.08 3.63 11.00
CA LEU A 264 -4.02 4.64 10.59
C LEU A 264 -5.42 4.02 10.52
N VAL A 265 -6.37 4.55 11.29
CA VAL A 265 -7.76 4.09 11.27
C VAL A 265 -8.63 5.18 10.68
N ASN A 266 -9.42 4.85 9.66
CA ASN A 266 -10.26 5.79 8.96
C ASN A 266 -11.65 5.15 8.68
N GLY A 267 -12.56 5.34 9.63
CA GLY A 267 -13.85 4.67 9.62
C GLY A 267 -13.71 3.14 9.65
N PRO A 268 -14.26 2.41 8.66
CA PRO A 268 -14.17 0.96 8.59
C PRO A 268 -12.80 0.44 8.14
N TYR A 269 -11.84 1.28 7.80
CA TYR A 269 -10.52 0.88 7.34
C TYR A 269 -9.46 1.02 8.43
N CYS A 270 -8.58 0.03 8.52
CA CYS A 270 -7.35 0.14 9.32
C CYS A 270 -6.16 -0.24 8.45
N LEU A 271 -5.25 0.72 8.26
CA LEU A 271 -3.98 0.57 7.59
C LEU A 271 -2.89 0.38 8.64
N MET A 272 -2.05 -0.62 8.45
CA MET A 272 -0.85 -0.87 9.24
C MET A 272 0.37 -0.98 8.33
N MET A 273 1.42 -0.25 8.67
CA MET A 273 2.69 -0.28 7.97
C MET A 273 3.76 -0.89 8.89
N THR A 274 4.60 -1.74 8.35
CA THR A 274 5.76 -2.31 9.03
C THR A 274 6.98 -2.18 8.14
N ASN A 275 8.10 -1.74 8.71
CA ASN A 275 9.37 -1.77 8.01
C ASN A 275 9.89 -3.20 7.91
N ARG A 276 10.27 -3.62 6.72
CA ARG A 276 10.86 -4.92 6.43
C ARG A 276 12.25 -4.78 5.85
N LYS A 277 13.10 -5.76 6.12
CA LYS A 277 14.45 -5.84 5.54
C LYS A 277 14.43 -6.72 4.30
N ALA A 278 15.19 -6.30 3.29
CA ALA A 278 15.47 -7.10 2.10
C ALA A 278 16.93 -6.95 1.70
N LYS A 279 17.44 -7.91 0.92
CA LYS A 279 18.77 -7.81 0.30
C LYS A 279 18.71 -6.83 -0.86
N ASP A 280 19.75 -5.98 -0.96
CA ASP A 280 19.89 -5.05 -2.07
C ASP A 280 20.05 -5.83 -3.38
N PRO A 281 19.18 -5.61 -4.38
CA PRO A 281 19.27 -6.35 -5.65
C PRO A 281 20.54 -6.04 -6.46
N ASP A 282 21.21 -4.90 -6.16
CA ASP A 282 22.45 -4.49 -6.83
C ASP A 282 23.70 -4.91 -6.05
N ASP A 283 23.57 -5.17 -4.74
CA ASP A 283 24.63 -5.64 -3.86
C ASP A 283 24.06 -6.55 -2.75
N PRO A 284 23.98 -7.88 -2.99
CA PRO A 284 23.40 -8.81 -2.02
C PRO A 284 24.09 -8.89 -0.65
N THR A 285 25.28 -8.27 -0.50
CA THR A 285 25.96 -8.16 0.80
C THR A 285 25.35 -7.10 1.70
N ARG A 286 24.52 -6.21 1.14
CA ARG A 286 23.87 -5.11 1.83
C ARG A 286 22.38 -5.42 2.04
N GLU A 287 21.84 -4.81 3.07
CA GLU A 287 20.40 -4.81 3.35
C GLU A 287 19.85 -3.40 3.26
N TYR A 288 18.57 -3.30 2.90
CA TYR A 288 17.79 -2.08 2.97
C TYR A 288 16.45 -2.35 3.65
N THR A 289 15.77 -1.30 4.06
CA THR A 289 14.39 -1.36 4.56
C THR A 289 13.43 -0.87 3.50
N TRP A 290 12.23 -1.45 3.49
CA TRP A 290 11.10 -1.02 2.67
C TRP A 290 9.81 -1.10 3.50
N ASP A 291 8.80 -0.38 3.10
CA ASP A 291 7.55 -0.29 3.82
C ASP A 291 6.57 -1.34 3.27
N HIS A 292 6.10 -2.21 4.16
CA HIS A 292 5.09 -3.21 3.87
C HIS A 292 3.79 -2.80 4.54
N PHE A 293 2.73 -2.78 3.76
CA PHE A 293 1.41 -2.35 4.19
C PHE A 293 0.44 -3.52 4.27
N ASN A 294 -0.49 -3.40 5.20
CA ASN A 294 -1.70 -4.20 5.29
C ASN A 294 -2.87 -3.26 5.55
N VAL A 295 -3.96 -3.44 4.82
CA VAL A 295 -5.20 -2.70 5.03
C VAL A 295 -6.34 -3.69 5.19
N ILE A 296 -7.13 -3.55 6.24
CA ILE A 296 -8.40 -4.28 6.36
C ILE A 296 -9.57 -3.32 6.20
N ARG A 297 -10.67 -3.86 5.70
CA ARG A 297 -11.99 -3.23 5.79
C ARG A 297 -12.93 -4.07 6.65
N VAL A 298 -13.61 -3.39 7.55
CA VAL A 298 -14.62 -3.97 8.44
C VAL A 298 -16.02 -3.67 7.90
N GLU A 299 -16.89 -4.66 7.96
CA GLU A 299 -18.30 -4.53 7.61
C GLU A 299 -19.14 -5.38 8.55
N ASN A 300 -20.24 -4.82 9.07
CA ASN A 300 -21.12 -5.50 10.02
C ASN A 300 -20.38 -6.10 11.25
N GLY A 301 -19.31 -5.44 11.71
CA GLY A 301 -18.52 -5.89 12.87
C GLY A 301 -17.59 -7.06 12.59
N LEU A 302 -17.33 -7.39 11.32
CA LEU A 302 -16.41 -8.45 10.89
C LEU A 302 -15.40 -7.91 9.87
N ILE A 303 -14.22 -8.50 9.85
CA ILE A 303 -13.21 -8.24 8.81
C ILE A 303 -13.73 -8.81 7.50
N ARG A 304 -13.97 -7.92 6.53
CA ARG A 304 -14.56 -8.25 5.22
C ARG A 304 -13.54 -8.38 4.12
N GLU A 305 -12.52 -7.50 4.09
CA GLU A 305 -11.52 -7.43 3.03
C GLU A 305 -10.13 -7.13 3.59
N HIS A 306 -9.11 -7.58 2.86
CA HIS A 306 -7.71 -7.34 3.18
C HIS A 306 -6.90 -7.11 1.90
N TRP A 307 -6.14 -6.02 1.87
CA TRP A 307 -5.16 -5.67 0.85
C TRP A 307 -3.76 -5.71 1.46
N ASP A 308 -2.80 -6.18 0.71
CA ASP A 308 -1.38 -6.05 0.98
C ASP A 308 -0.57 -6.03 -0.33
N ASP A 309 0.71 -5.73 -0.24
CA ASP A 309 1.59 -5.41 -1.36
C ASP A 309 2.48 -6.57 -1.86
N PHE A 310 2.11 -7.81 -1.59
CA PHE A 310 2.88 -8.96 -2.04
C PHE A 310 2.65 -9.31 -3.50
N ILE A 311 3.74 -9.35 -4.28
CA ILE A 311 3.72 -9.85 -5.65
C ILE A 311 3.76 -11.38 -5.69
N VAL A 312 3.16 -11.96 -6.74
CA VAL A 312 3.25 -13.40 -7.03
C VAL A 312 4.67 -13.74 -7.50
N LYS A 313 5.24 -14.81 -6.95
CA LYS A 313 6.58 -15.31 -7.29
C LYS A 313 6.55 -16.48 -8.26
#